data_35c4ab29eeea3962c86be11fc92efb1c
#
_entry.id   35c4ab29eeea3962c86be11fc92efb1c
#
_cell.length_a   1.000
_cell.length_b   1.000
_cell.length_c   1.000
_cell.angle_alpha   90.00
_cell.angle_beta   90.00
_cell.angle_gamma   90.00
#
_symmetry.space_group_name_H-M   'P 1'
#
loop_
_entity.id
_entity.type
_entity.pdbx_description
1 polymer ?
#
loop_
_entity_poly.entity_id
_entity_poly.type
_entity_poly.pdbx_seq_one_letter_code
_entity_poly.pdbx_strand_id
1 'polypeptide(L)'
;MSRLQLNQLTIKKLRFTNQIAVIFGAGRGIGKAIATRLSSEGAKLVIIDILNEEIEQLKQQILKSGGAVEAHTLDVSDEKNCNECIQKIYTAHKKIDILINTVGIVGPSNCPIENYGLEDFIHVINVNLVGAFIISKAVIPIMKERNYGRILHIASIAGKEGNPGMVGYSASKAALIGMVKGLGKELAETNITVNGVAPGLISSEMNSETDPKMLAYMVNKIPMKRPGTVDEVAALCLWIVSQEASFNTGAIFDISGGRATY
;
A
#
# COMPACT_ATOMS: atom_id res chain seq x y z
N MET A 1 27.89 -28.91 -29.75
CA MET A 1 27.40 -27.93 -28.78
C MET A 1 27.49 -28.53 -27.41
N SER A 2 28.37 -28.06 -26.56
CA SER A 2 28.77 -28.68 -25.32
C SER A 2 27.73 -28.49 -24.21
N ARG A 3 27.59 -29.50 -23.32
CA ARG A 3 26.75 -29.50 -22.10
C ARG A 3 26.98 -28.35 -21.12
N LEU A 4 27.90 -27.43 -21.41
CA LEU A 4 28.27 -26.26 -20.60
C LEU A 4 27.43 -25.01 -20.86
N GLN A 5 26.54 -25.00 -21.86
CA GLN A 5 25.70 -23.85 -22.18
C GLN A 5 24.29 -23.88 -21.57
N LEU A 6 23.93 -24.92 -20.86
CA LEU A 6 22.57 -25.09 -20.27
C LEU A 6 22.46 -24.70 -18.80
N ASN A 7 23.54 -24.24 -18.14
CA ASN A 7 23.55 -23.95 -16.70
C ASN A 7 23.62 -22.45 -16.35
N GLN A 8 23.25 -21.56 -17.24
CA GLN A 8 22.92 -20.17 -16.89
C GLN A 8 21.41 -19.95 -16.86
N LEU A 9 20.66 -20.83 -16.22
CA LEU A 9 19.44 -20.41 -15.57
C LEU A 9 19.86 -19.44 -14.47
N THR A 10 19.80 -18.14 -14.77
CA THR A 10 19.97 -17.09 -13.79
C THR A 10 18.99 -17.39 -12.67
N ILE A 11 19.50 -17.94 -11.54
CA ILE A 11 18.69 -18.09 -10.33
C ILE A 11 18.25 -16.68 -10.01
N LYS A 12 16.99 -16.36 -10.32
CA LYS A 12 16.40 -15.06 -10.05
C LYS A 12 16.50 -14.87 -8.54
N LYS A 13 17.43 -14.04 -8.09
CA LYS A 13 17.64 -13.78 -6.67
C LYS A 13 16.35 -13.17 -6.14
N LEU A 14 15.61 -13.92 -5.33
CA LEU A 14 14.37 -13.48 -4.72
C LEU A 14 14.70 -12.38 -3.71
N ARG A 15 14.18 -11.17 -3.91
CA ARG A 15 14.53 -9.97 -3.11
C ARG A 15 14.04 -10.03 -1.67
N PHE A 16 12.98 -10.80 -1.41
CA PHE A 16 12.26 -10.81 -0.13
C PHE A 16 12.33 -12.15 0.61
N THR A 17 13.29 -13.00 0.26
CA THR A 17 13.49 -14.29 0.93
C THR A 17 13.65 -14.10 2.45
N ASN A 18 12.93 -14.91 3.23
CA ASN A 18 12.90 -14.86 4.70
C ASN A 18 12.33 -13.55 5.28
N GLN A 19 11.64 -12.74 4.51
CA GLN A 19 10.95 -11.55 5.02
C GLN A 19 9.46 -11.83 5.27
N ILE A 20 8.94 -11.26 6.36
CA ILE A 20 7.52 -11.26 6.70
C ILE A 20 6.93 -9.92 6.27
N ALA A 21 6.01 -9.96 5.31
CA ALA A 21 5.32 -8.77 4.82
C ALA A 21 3.85 -8.79 5.24
N VAL A 22 3.44 -7.77 5.99
CA VAL A 22 2.06 -7.54 6.39
C VAL A 22 1.45 -6.50 5.47
N ILE A 23 0.34 -6.85 4.82
CA ILE A 23 -0.31 -6.00 3.82
C ILE A 23 -1.77 -5.78 4.22
N PHE A 24 -2.11 -4.55 4.57
CA PHE A 24 -3.48 -4.10 4.80
C PHE A 24 -4.08 -3.58 3.49
N GLY A 25 -5.32 -3.97 3.20
CA GLY A 25 -6.02 -3.65 1.94
C GLY A 25 -5.64 -4.58 0.78
N ALA A 26 -5.31 -5.86 1.07
CA ALA A 26 -4.78 -6.79 0.09
C ALA A 26 -5.84 -7.44 -0.83
N GLY A 27 -7.13 -7.30 -0.54
CA GLY A 27 -8.21 -8.04 -1.20
C GLY A 27 -8.33 -7.76 -2.71
N ARG A 28 -8.05 -6.54 -3.13
CA ARG A 28 -8.22 -6.12 -4.53
C ARG A 28 -7.22 -5.04 -4.96
N GLY A 29 -7.24 -4.69 -6.24
CA GLY A 29 -6.51 -3.57 -6.82
C GLY A 29 -5.01 -3.59 -6.54
N ILE A 30 -4.48 -2.47 -6.06
CA ILE A 30 -3.05 -2.26 -5.79
C ILE A 30 -2.54 -3.25 -4.73
N GLY A 31 -3.30 -3.46 -3.64
CA GLY A 31 -2.89 -4.37 -2.57
C GLY A 31 -2.74 -5.81 -3.03
N LYS A 32 -3.69 -6.31 -3.83
CA LYS A 32 -3.64 -7.64 -4.44
C LYS A 32 -2.43 -7.80 -5.37
N ALA A 33 -2.15 -6.79 -6.20
CA ALA A 33 -1.01 -6.80 -7.12
C ALA A 33 0.33 -6.82 -6.35
N ILE A 34 0.45 -6.01 -5.29
CA ILE A 34 1.62 -6.00 -4.40
C ILE A 34 1.81 -7.36 -3.72
N ALA A 35 0.75 -7.93 -3.12
CA ALA A 35 0.80 -9.22 -2.44
C ALA A 35 1.25 -10.34 -3.39
N THR A 36 0.63 -10.42 -4.56
CA THR A 36 0.98 -11.43 -5.58
C THR A 36 2.46 -11.33 -5.97
N ARG A 37 2.94 -10.12 -6.19
CA ARG A 37 4.32 -9.90 -6.62
C ARG A 37 5.33 -10.12 -5.50
N LEU A 38 5.07 -9.68 -4.26
CA LEU A 38 5.92 -9.96 -3.09
C LEU A 38 6.06 -11.47 -2.84
N SER A 39 4.96 -12.23 -2.96
CA SER A 39 4.99 -13.69 -2.87
C SER A 39 5.89 -14.30 -3.94
N SER A 40 5.76 -13.86 -5.20
CA SER A 40 6.58 -14.37 -6.32
C SER A 40 8.07 -14.03 -6.17
N GLU A 41 8.41 -13.09 -5.27
CA GLU A 41 9.78 -12.68 -4.97
C GLU A 41 10.25 -13.20 -3.59
N GLY A 42 9.54 -14.18 -3.00
CA GLY A 42 9.98 -14.97 -1.87
C GLY A 42 9.58 -14.46 -0.48
N ALA A 43 8.73 -13.43 -0.38
CA ALA A 43 8.18 -13.00 0.91
C ALA A 43 7.17 -14.03 1.46
N LYS A 44 7.15 -14.22 2.78
CA LYS A 44 6.02 -14.79 3.48
C LYS A 44 5.03 -13.68 3.79
N LEU A 45 3.76 -13.87 3.43
CA LEU A 45 2.75 -12.83 3.49
C LEU A 45 1.77 -13.03 4.66
N VAL A 46 1.36 -11.92 5.24
CA VAL A 46 0.14 -11.82 6.03
C VAL A 46 -0.73 -10.77 5.34
N ILE A 47 -1.83 -11.19 4.76
CA ILE A 47 -2.77 -10.34 4.02
C ILE A 47 -4.00 -10.05 4.86
N ILE A 48 -4.38 -8.78 4.90
CA ILE A 48 -5.46 -8.29 5.77
C ILE A 48 -6.38 -7.38 4.94
N ASP A 49 -7.68 -7.63 5.04
CA ASP A 49 -8.71 -6.78 4.44
C ASP A 49 -10.03 -6.94 5.19
N ILE A 50 -10.97 -6.05 4.97
CA ILE A 50 -12.36 -6.22 5.39
C ILE A 50 -13.14 -7.18 4.47
N LEU A 51 -12.63 -7.37 3.24
CA LEU A 51 -13.23 -8.19 2.18
C LEU A 51 -12.77 -9.65 2.33
N ASN A 52 -13.51 -10.42 3.15
CA ASN A 52 -13.13 -11.79 3.50
C ASN A 52 -13.01 -12.73 2.29
N GLU A 53 -13.95 -12.65 1.34
CA GLU A 53 -13.96 -13.55 0.17
C GLU A 53 -12.75 -13.29 -0.73
N GLU A 54 -12.43 -12.03 -0.96
CA GLU A 54 -11.31 -11.61 -1.82
C GLU A 54 -9.96 -12.03 -1.25
N ILE A 55 -9.76 -11.88 0.06
CA ILE A 55 -8.48 -12.30 0.67
C ILE A 55 -8.35 -13.82 0.74
N GLU A 56 -9.42 -14.57 0.97
CA GLU A 56 -9.36 -16.03 0.91
C GLU A 56 -9.11 -16.55 -0.51
N GLN A 57 -9.69 -15.93 -1.54
CA GLN A 57 -9.37 -16.22 -2.94
C GLN A 57 -7.91 -15.93 -3.26
N LEU A 58 -7.40 -14.76 -2.85
CA LEU A 58 -6.00 -14.40 -3.04
C LEU A 58 -5.06 -15.36 -2.31
N LYS A 59 -5.38 -15.74 -1.09
CA LYS A 59 -4.62 -16.75 -0.31
C LYS A 59 -4.53 -18.07 -1.07
N GLN A 60 -5.65 -18.58 -1.60
CA GLN A 60 -5.65 -19.81 -2.38
C GLN A 60 -4.79 -19.69 -3.66
N GLN A 61 -4.84 -18.54 -4.35
CA GLN A 61 -3.99 -18.28 -5.53
C GLN A 61 -2.50 -18.31 -5.17
N ILE A 62 -2.11 -17.66 -4.07
CA ILE A 62 -0.73 -17.61 -3.61
C ILE A 62 -0.24 -19.00 -3.19
N LEU A 63 -1.03 -19.75 -2.42
CA LEU A 63 -0.69 -21.12 -2.00
C LEU A 63 -0.52 -22.04 -3.21
N LYS A 64 -1.42 -21.96 -4.20
CA LYS A 64 -1.34 -22.74 -5.45
C LYS A 64 -0.07 -22.43 -6.25
N SER A 65 0.43 -21.20 -6.14
CA SER A 65 1.68 -20.78 -6.79
C SER A 65 2.94 -21.12 -5.97
N GLY A 66 2.80 -21.85 -4.85
CA GLY A 66 3.90 -22.25 -3.97
C GLY A 66 4.36 -21.17 -2.99
N GLY A 67 3.63 -20.08 -2.85
CA GLY A 67 3.91 -19.04 -1.87
C GLY A 67 3.44 -19.41 -0.46
N ALA A 68 3.90 -18.64 0.53
CA ALA A 68 3.48 -18.78 1.93
C ALA A 68 2.63 -17.55 2.33
N VAL A 69 1.41 -17.77 2.81
CA VAL A 69 0.48 -16.68 3.13
C VAL A 69 -0.50 -17.07 4.24
N GLU A 70 -0.80 -16.10 5.10
CA GLU A 70 -1.91 -16.10 6.07
C GLU A 70 -2.88 -14.97 5.72
N ALA A 71 -4.17 -15.15 6.00
CA ALA A 71 -5.21 -14.14 5.77
C ALA A 71 -6.00 -13.84 7.04
N HIS A 72 -6.32 -12.57 7.27
CA HIS A 72 -7.13 -12.12 8.40
C HIS A 72 -8.15 -11.09 7.94
N THR A 73 -9.41 -11.27 8.31
CA THR A 73 -10.47 -10.28 8.06
C THR A 73 -10.50 -9.28 9.20
N LEU A 74 -10.31 -7.98 8.89
CA LEU A 74 -10.17 -6.93 9.89
C LEU A 74 -10.51 -5.57 9.31
N ASP A 75 -11.19 -4.73 10.09
CA ASP A 75 -11.33 -3.30 9.84
C ASP A 75 -10.13 -2.54 10.45
N VAL A 76 -9.42 -1.80 9.61
CA VAL A 76 -8.23 -1.03 10.01
C VAL A 76 -8.54 0.09 11.02
N SER A 77 -9.79 0.53 11.11
CA SER A 77 -10.24 1.54 12.06
C SER A 77 -10.49 1.00 13.48
N ASP A 78 -10.51 -0.32 13.65
CA ASP A 78 -10.63 -0.97 14.95
C ASP A 78 -9.25 -1.16 15.59
N GLU A 79 -8.84 -0.20 16.45
CA GLU A 79 -7.53 -0.21 17.11
C GLU A 79 -7.29 -1.48 17.91
N LYS A 80 -8.30 -1.97 18.64
CA LYS A 80 -8.15 -3.16 19.49
C LYS A 80 -7.85 -4.39 18.64
N ASN A 81 -8.68 -4.64 17.64
CA ASN A 81 -8.53 -5.82 16.78
C ASN A 81 -7.25 -5.72 15.94
N CYS A 82 -6.84 -4.53 15.49
CA CYS A 82 -5.56 -4.31 14.82
C CYS A 82 -4.38 -4.70 15.71
N ASN A 83 -4.35 -4.22 16.96
CA ASN A 83 -3.29 -4.54 17.91
C ASN A 83 -3.23 -6.03 18.22
N GLU A 84 -4.37 -6.68 18.47
CA GLU A 84 -4.43 -8.12 18.73
C GLU A 84 -3.93 -8.93 17.51
N CYS A 85 -4.31 -8.55 16.30
CA CYS A 85 -3.86 -9.20 15.07
C CYS A 85 -2.35 -9.07 14.91
N ILE A 86 -1.79 -7.87 15.06
CA ILE A 86 -0.35 -7.62 14.94
C ILE A 86 0.43 -8.39 16.00
N GLN A 87 -0.07 -8.49 17.24
CA GLN A 87 0.57 -9.29 18.29
C GLN A 87 0.53 -10.80 17.98
N LYS A 88 -0.56 -11.31 17.41
CA LYS A 88 -0.63 -12.71 16.93
C LYS A 88 0.40 -12.98 15.85
N ILE A 89 0.53 -12.07 14.86
CA ILE A 89 1.53 -12.14 13.80
C ILE A 89 2.94 -12.15 14.40
N TYR A 90 3.23 -11.24 15.32
CA TYR A 90 4.54 -11.19 15.99
C TYR A 90 4.82 -12.46 16.80
N THR A 91 3.82 -12.99 17.50
CA THR A 91 3.98 -14.24 18.27
C THR A 91 4.32 -15.42 17.37
N ALA A 92 3.68 -15.51 16.20
CA ALA A 92 3.89 -16.60 15.24
C ALA A 92 5.23 -16.50 14.49
N HIS A 93 5.61 -15.28 14.07
CA HIS A 93 6.76 -15.08 13.18
C HIS A 93 7.99 -14.46 13.85
N LYS A 94 7.86 -13.93 15.07
CA LYS A 94 8.90 -13.25 15.85
C LYS A 94 9.50 -12.02 15.16
N LYS A 95 8.84 -11.53 14.11
CA LYS A 95 9.24 -10.33 13.36
C LYS A 95 8.15 -9.87 12.40
N ILE A 96 8.24 -8.60 12.02
CA ILE A 96 7.56 -8.00 10.87
C ILE A 96 8.62 -7.17 10.14
N ASP A 97 8.97 -7.55 8.92
CA ASP A 97 10.02 -6.88 8.14
C ASP A 97 9.44 -5.76 7.26
N ILE A 98 8.21 -5.96 6.77
CA ILE A 98 7.56 -5.05 5.84
C ILE A 98 6.10 -4.82 6.29
N LEU A 99 5.68 -3.55 6.35
CA LEU A 99 4.29 -3.12 6.47
C LEU A 99 3.89 -2.34 5.23
N ILE A 100 2.84 -2.78 4.55
CA ILE A 100 2.26 -2.05 3.42
C ILE A 100 0.79 -1.76 3.74
N ASN A 101 0.42 -0.49 3.68
CA ASN A 101 -0.95 -0.04 3.84
C ASN A 101 -1.51 0.49 2.52
N THR A 102 -2.43 -0.25 1.94
CA THR A 102 -3.16 0.15 0.73
C THR A 102 -4.62 0.47 1.02
N VAL A 103 -5.04 0.42 2.29
CA VAL A 103 -6.42 0.73 2.68
C VAL A 103 -6.75 2.18 2.36
N GLY A 104 -7.93 2.37 1.84
CA GLY A 104 -8.49 3.69 1.63
C GLY A 104 -9.84 3.66 0.93
N ILE A 105 -10.68 4.59 1.34
CA ILE A 105 -11.98 4.85 0.73
C ILE A 105 -12.01 6.27 0.17
N VAL A 106 -12.78 6.45 -0.90
CA VAL A 106 -12.94 7.78 -1.53
C VAL A 106 -13.96 8.64 -0.75
N GLY A 107 -14.99 8.01 -0.21
CA GLY A 107 -16.14 8.73 0.34
C GLY A 107 -16.96 9.41 -0.75
N PRO A 108 -17.82 10.39 -0.40
CA PRO A 108 -18.58 11.15 -1.38
C PRO A 108 -17.66 11.83 -2.40
N SER A 109 -17.97 11.63 -3.68
CA SER A 109 -17.27 12.25 -4.81
C SER A 109 -18.22 13.15 -5.59
N ASN A 110 -17.65 14.15 -6.28
CA ASN A 110 -18.44 15.19 -6.96
C ASN A 110 -19.44 15.91 -6.03
N CYS A 111 -19.06 16.05 -4.74
CA CYS A 111 -19.87 16.63 -3.67
C CYS A 111 -19.27 17.97 -3.23
N PRO A 112 -19.93 19.12 -3.52
CA PRO A 112 -19.51 20.43 -3.03
C PRO A 112 -19.47 20.46 -1.50
N ILE A 113 -18.62 21.32 -0.91
CA ILE A 113 -18.36 21.36 0.54
C ILE A 113 -19.62 21.61 1.35
N GLU A 114 -20.54 22.44 0.87
CA GLU A 114 -21.80 22.78 1.52
C GLU A 114 -22.76 21.59 1.63
N ASN A 115 -22.56 20.55 0.82
CA ASN A 115 -23.34 19.32 0.81
C ASN A 115 -22.60 18.11 1.39
N TYR A 116 -21.32 18.28 1.79
CA TYR A 116 -20.50 17.19 2.29
C TYR A 116 -20.81 16.89 3.75
N GLY A 117 -21.35 15.70 4.06
CA GLY A 117 -21.70 15.30 5.41
C GLY A 117 -20.50 15.23 6.36
N LEU A 118 -20.66 15.74 7.59
CA LEU A 118 -19.60 15.64 8.61
C LEU A 118 -19.27 14.17 8.96
N GLU A 119 -20.27 13.31 9.01
CA GLU A 119 -20.11 11.88 9.29
C GLU A 119 -19.28 11.20 8.20
N ASP A 120 -19.56 11.50 6.93
CA ASP A 120 -18.77 11.01 5.78
C ASP A 120 -17.33 11.50 5.85
N PHE A 121 -17.13 12.77 6.20
CA PHE A 121 -15.78 13.34 6.37
C PHE A 121 -15.00 12.60 7.46
N ILE A 122 -15.62 12.42 8.62
CA ILE A 122 -15.02 11.70 9.76
C ILE A 122 -14.73 10.24 9.38
N HIS A 123 -15.66 9.58 8.69
CA HIS A 123 -15.47 8.18 8.25
C HIS A 123 -14.27 8.04 7.31
N VAL A 124 -14.13 8.93 6.32
CA VAL A 124 -12.98 8.94 5.41
C VAL A 124 -11.67 9.19 6.16
N ILE A 125 -11.64 10.12 7.11
CA ILE A 125 -10.46 10.37 7.96
C ILE A 125 -10.14 9.15 8.81
N ASN A 126 -11.12 8.52 9.44
CA ASN A 126 -10.90 7.34 10.28
C ASN A 126 -10.29 6.18 9.51
N VAL A 127 -10.82 5.86 8.34
CA VAL A 127 -10.29 4.75 7.53
C VAL A 127 -8.91 5.09 6.95
N ASN A 128 -8.78 6.26 6.29
CA ASN A 128 -7.59 6.57 5.49
C ASN A 128 -6.38 7.03 6.31
N LEU A 129 -6.61 7.68 7.45
CA LEU A 129 -5.56 8.28 8.27
C LEU A 129 -5.44 7.61 9.64
N VAL A 130 -6.54 7.52 10.41
CA VAL A 130 -6.48 6.93 11.75
C VAL A 130 -6.11 5.45 11.66
N GLY A 131 -6.66 4.71 10.71
CA GLY A 131 -6.26 3.33 10.44
C GLY A 131 -4.77 3.20 10.12
N ALA A 132 -4.24 4.06 9.25
CA ALA A 132 -2.81 4.09 8.94
C ALA A 132 -1.93 4.38 10.18
N PHE A 133 -2.39 5.28 11.05
CA PHE A 133 -1.74 5.58 12.32
C PHE A 133 -1.75 4.36 13.25
N ILE A 134 -2.90 3.71 13.44
CA ILE A 134 -3.06 2.54 14.32
C ILE A 134 -2.06 1.45 13.96
N ILE A 135 -2.04 1.03 12.69
CA ILE A 135 -1.16 -0.07 12.24
C ILE A 135 0.31 0.30 12.28
N SER A 136 0.65 1.56 12.00
CA SER A 136 2.04 2.04 12.12
C SER A 136 2.51 2.03 13.57
N LYS A 137 1.69 2.56 14.50
CA LYS A 137 1.93 2.57 15.93
C LYS A 137 2.16 1.16 16.49
N ALA A 138 1.39 0.18 16.02
CA ALA A 138 1.48 -1.19 16.49
C ALA A 138 2.74 -1.93 15.96
N VAL A 139 3.17 -1.65 14.72
CA VAL A 139 4.27 -2.38 14.07
C VAL A 139 5.64 -1.78 14.39
N ILE A 140 5.76 -0.47 14.54
CA ILE A 140 7.04 0.21 14.77
C ILE A 140 7.83 -0.34 15.96
N PRO A 141 7.24 -0.60 17.15
CA PRO A 141 7.97 -1.20 18.27
C PRO A 141 8.62 -2.54 17.91
N ILE A 142 7.89 -3.41 17.19
CA ILE A 142 8.37 -4.72 16.72
C ILE A 142 9.56 -4.56 15.77
N MET A 143 9.50 -3.59 14.86
CA MET A 143 10.61 -3.30 13.95
C MET A 143 11.82 -2.72 14.67
N LYS A 144 11.60 -1.88 15.71
CA LYS A 144 12.69 -1.31 16.54
C LYS A 144 13.47 -2.39 17.27
N GLU A 145 12.85 -3.45 17.78
CA GLU A 145 13.55 -4.55 18.48
C GLU A 145 14.64 -5.21 17.62
N ARG A 146 14.44 -5.23 16.30
CA ARG A 146 15.38 -5.82 15.34
C ARG A 146 16.18 -4.78 14.56
N ASN A 147 15.92 -3.51 14.81
CA ASN A 147 16.47 -2.37 14.08
C ASN A 147 16.36 -2.57 12.55
N TYR A 148 15.19 -3.03 12.08
CA TYR A 148 14.91 -3.20 10.65
C TYR A 148 13.41 -3.11 10.38
N GLY A 149 13.04 -2.35 9.36
CA GLY A 149 11.66 -2.24 8.90
C GLY A 149 11.52 -1.46 7.60
N ARG A 150 10.48 -1.79 6.84
CA ARG A 150 10.07 -1.08 5.63
C ARG A 150 8.58 -0.80 5.73
N ILE A 151 8.20 0.46 5.86
CA ILE A 151 6.80 0.90 5.97
C ILE A 151 6.44 1.68 4.71
N LEU A 152 5.35 1.29 4.08
CA LEU A 152 4.83 1.94 2.87
C LEU A 152 3.35 2.23 3.01
N HIS A 153 2.96 3.48 2.78
CA HIS A 153 1.56 3.92 2.72
C HIS A 153 1.17 4.34 1.30
N ILE A 154 0.00 3.91 0.84
CA ILE A 154 -0.55 4.40 -0.42
C ILE A 154 -1.35 5.68 -0.16
N ALA A 155 -0.75 6.80 -0.53
CA ALA A 155 -1.38 8.12 -0.53
C ALA A 155 -2.20 8.34 -1.82
N SER A 156 -2.13 9.52 -2.40
CA SER A 156 -2.73 9.86 -3.70
C SER A 156 -2.18 11.22 -4.14
N ILE A 157 -2.16 11.46 -5.46
CA ILE A 157 -1.97 12.83 -5.97
C ILE A 157 -3.06 13.79 -5.47
N ALA A 158 -4.26 13.27 -5.14
CA ALA A 158 -5.32 14.09 -4.54
C ALA A 158 -4.90 14.73 -3.19
N GLY A 159 -3.98 14.10 -2.46
CA GLY A 159 -3.38 14.67 -1.25
C GLY A 159 -2.34 15.76 -1.52
N LYS A 160 -1.84 15.87 -2.74
CA LYS A 160 -0.88 16.91 -3.18
C LYS A 160 -1.60 18.08 -3.88
N GLU A 161 -2.48 17.75 -4.82
CA GLU A 161 -3.14 18.75 -5.66
C GLU A 161 -4.49 19.24 -5.10
N GLY A 162 -5.18 18.39 -4.31
CA GLY A 162 -6.60 18.55 -4.01
C GLY A 162 -7.48 18.22 -5.22
N ASN A 163 -8.62 17.57 -4.99
CA ASN A 163 -9.61 17.33 -6.03
C ASN A 163 -10.93 18.03 -5.67
N PRO A 164 -11.47 18.89 -6.52
CA PRO A 164 -12.79 19.47 -6.31
C PRO A 164 -13.86 18.39 -6.10
N GLY A 165 -14.77 18.61 -5.15
CA GLY A 165 -15.83 17.67 -4.83
C GLY A 165 -15.39 16.39 -4.08
N MET A 166 -14.15 16.32 -3.60
CA MET A 166 -13.57 15.19 -2.87
C MET A 166 -12.78 15.67 -1.64
N VAL A 167 -13.33 16.62 -0.88
CA VAL A 167 -12.60 17.31 0.19
C VAL A 167 -12.12 16.35 1.27
N GLY A 168 -12.95 15.42 1.72
CA GLY A 168 -12.58 14.44 2.75
C GLY A 168 -11.42 13.52 2.29
N TYR A 169 -11.50 13.02 1.07
CA TYR A 169 -10.44 12.20 0.49
C TYR A 169 -9.13 12.97 0.37
N SER A 170 -9.18 14.16 -0.23
CA SER A 170 -7.99 15.00 -0.41
C SER A 170 -7.34 15.36 0.92
N ALA A 171 -8.13 15.76 1.91
CA ALA A 171 -7.64 16.08 3.25
C ALA A 171 -7.00 14.84 3.93
N SER A 172 -7.65 13.67 3.86
CA SER A 172 -7.12 12.43 4.45
C SER A 172 -5.78 12.02 3.83
N LYS A 173 -5.64 12.12 2.50
CA LYS A 173 -4.42 11.75 1.79
C LYS A 173 -3.30 12.79 1.96
N ALA A 174 -3.64 14.07 2.12
CA ALA A 174 -2.67 15.11 2.49
C ALA A 174 -2.13 14.91 3.92
N ALA A 175 -3.00 14.58 4.86
CA ALA A 175 -2.60 14.26 6.23
C ALA A 175 -1.73 13.00 6.30
N LEU A 176 -2.05 11.96 5.52
CA LEU A 176 -1.23 10.75 5.42
C LEU A 176 0.17 11.07 4.87
N ILE A 177 0.30 11.95 3.88
CA ILE A 177 1.59 12.46 3.39
C ILE A 177 2.38 13.12 4.52
N GLY A 178 1.73 13.95 5.34
CA GLY A 178 2.34 14.58 6.53
C GLY A 178 2.83 13.54 7.55
N MET A 179 2.01 12.52 7.83
CA MET A 179 2.37 11.42 8.75
C MET A 179 3.60 10.65 8.25
N VAL A 180 3.66 10.29 6.97
CA VAL A 180 4.82 9.60 6.36
C VAL A 180 6.10 10.41 6.53
N LYS A 181 6.06 11.71 6.26
CA LYS A 181 7.21 12.61 6.42
C LYS A 181 7.66 12.72 7.88
N GLY A 182 6.72 12.81 8.82
CA GLY A 182 7.00 12.86 10.25
C GLY A 182 7.67 11.58 10.75
N LEU A 183 7.05 10.42 10.48
CA LEU A 183 7.60 9.12 10.87
C LEU A 183 8.95 8.82 10.22
N GLY A 184 9.13 9.18 8.94
CA GLY A 184 10.38 9.00 8.24
C GLY A 184 11.55 9.75 8.90
N LYS A 185 11.30 10.97 9.38
CA LYS A 185 12.30 11.76 10.14
C LYS A 185 12.52 11.21 11.54
N GLU A 186 11.46 10.82 12.25
CA GLU A 186 11.54 10.26 13.61
C GLU A 186 12.37 8.97 13.66
N LEU A 187 12.31 8.15 12.62
CA LEU A 187 12.98 6.86 12.54
C LEU A 187 14.31 6.91 11.76
N ALA A 188 14.76 8.08 11.31
CA ALA A 188 15.91 8.22 10.40
C ALA A 188 17.24 7.69 10.97
N GLU A 189 17.41 7.68 12.28
CA GLU A 189 18.61 7.13 12.96
C GLU A 189 18.54 5.60 13.14
N THR A 190 17.49 4.96 12.63
CA THR A 190 17.31 3.51 12.65
C THR A 190 17.42 2.93 11.22
N ASN A 191 17.41 1.59 11.12
CA ASN A 191 17.27 0.91 9.82
C ASN A 191 15.80 0.74 9.39
N ILE A 192 14.88 1.55 9.93
CA ILE A 192 13.47 1.56 9.57
C ILE A 192 13.22 2.73 8.63
N THR A 193 12.66 2.46 7.45
CA THR A 193 12.26 3.50 6.51
C THR A 193 10.73 3.57 6.40
N VAL A 194 10.21 4.80 6.31
CA VAL A 194 8.78 5.06 6.12
C VAL A 194 8.61 5.93 4.88
N ASN A 195 7.92 5.39 3.88
CA ASN A 195 7.71 6.09 2.62
C ASN A 195 6.24 6.02 2.18
N GLY A 196 5.88 6.85 1.24
CA GLY A 196 4.57 6.87 0.61
C GLY A 196 4.64 6.81 -0.90
N VAL A 197 3.60 6.29 -1.52
CA VAL A 197 3.37 6.39 -2.96
C VAL A 197 2.11 7.22 -3.19
N ALA A 198 2.16 8.15 -4.13
CA ALA A 198 1.04 8.98 -4.54
C ALA A 198 0.61 8.62 -5.98
N PRO A 199 -0.29 7.62 -6.15
CA PRO A 199 -0.78 7.26 -7.46
C PRO A 199 -1.66 8.36 -8.06
N GLY A 200 -1.60 8.50 -9.39
CA GLY A 200 -2.63 9.16 -10.18
C GLY A 200 -3.85 8.27 -10.39
N LEU A 201 -4.46 8.39 -11.56
CA LEU A 201 -5.53 7.49 -11.98
C LEU A 201 -4.92 6.12 -12.33
N ILE A 202 -5.34 5.09 -11.61
CA ILE A 202 -4.90 3.70 -11.81
C ILE A 202 -6.10 2.87 -12.27
N SER A 203 -5.93 2.07 -13.31
CA SER A 203 -6.93 1.11 -13.76
C SER A 203 -7.07 -0.01 -12.72
N SER A 204 -8.18 0.01 -11.98
CA SER A 204 -8.50 -0.96 -10.92
C SER A 204 -10.02 -1.07 -10.78
N GLU A 205 -10.49 -2.06 -10.02
CA GLU A 205 -11.90 -2.26 -9.72
C GLU A 205 -12.54 -1.01 -9.06
N MET A 206 -11.77 -0.23 -8.31
CA MET A 206 -12.24 1.02 -7.67
C MET A 206 -12.75 2.06 -8.69
N ASN A 207 -12.23 2.03 -9.92
CA ASN A 207 -12.57 2.98 -10.97
C ASN A 207 -13.42 2.35 -12.10
N SER A 208 -13.85 1.08 -11.97
CA SER A 208 -14.60 0.36 -13.02
C SER A 208 -15.99 0.95 -13.31
N GLU A 209 -16.58 1.59 -12.30
CA GLU A 209 -17.93 2.19 -12.40
C GLU A 209 -17.88 3.72 -12.65
N THR A 210 -16.68 4.27 -12.91
CA THR A 210 -16.52 5.70 -13.19
C THR A 210 -17.18 6.04 -14.52
N ASP A 211 -18.00 7.09 -14.53
CA ASP A 211 -18.64 7.61 -15.76
C ASP A 211 -17.60 7.83 -16.85
N PRO A 212 -17.86 7.38 -18.12
CA PRO A 212 -16.89 7.48 -19.21
C PRO A 212 -16.40 8.91 -19.50
N LYS A 213 -17.26 9.93 -19.32
CA LYS A 213 -16.87 11.33 -19.54
C LYS A 213 -15.94 11.80 -18.43
N MET A 214 -16.22 11.40 -17.18
CA MET A 214 -15.35 11.69 -16.05
C MET A 214 -14.00 10.98 -16.21
N LEU A 215 -14.01 9.71 -16.64
CA LEU A 215 -12.78 8.97 -16.92
C LEU A 215 -11.94 9.65 -18.00
N ALA A 216 -12.55 10.05 -19.11
CA ALA A 216 -11.89 10.81 -20.19
C ALA A 216 -11.31 12.14 -19.68
N TYR A 217 -12.05 12.88 -18.85
CA TYR A 217 -11.56 14.10 -18.20
C TYR A 217 -10.33 13.83 -17.33
N MET A 218 -10.35 12.76 -16.51
CA MET A 218 -9.23 12.40 -15.66
C MET A 218 -8.01 12.00 -16.49
N VAL A 219 -8.19 11.20 -17.55
CA VAL A 219 -7.11 10.78 -18.46
C VAL A 219 -6.51 11.99 -19.20
N ASN A 220 -7.32 12.98 -19.60
CA ASN A 220 -6.83 14.18 -20.26
C ASN A 220 -5.87 15.02 -19.41
N LYS A 221 -5.98 14.94 -18.07
CA LYS A 221 -5.05 15.59 -17.14
C LYS A 221 -3.70 14.87 -17.02
N ILE A 222 -3.60 13.63 -17.52
CA ILE A 222 -2.37 12.84 -17.46
C ILE A 222 -1.55 13.10 -18.73
N PRO A 223 -0.32 13.60 -18.65
CA PRO A 223 0.55 13.79 -19.82
C PRO A 223 0.74 12.53 -20.67
N MET A 224 0.88 11.35 -20.02
CA MET A 224 1.00 10.07 -20.73
C MET A 224 -0.29 9.58 -21.39
N LYS A 225 -1.43 10.30 -21.24
CA LYS A 225 -2.72 10.03 -21.90
C LYS A 225 -3.30 8.64 -21.67
N ARG A 226 -2.96 8.01 -20.56
CA ARG A 226 -3.53 6.73 -20.11
C ARG A 226 -3.55 6.63 -18.58
N PRO A 227 -4.41 5.79 -18.00
CA PRO A 227 -4.25 5.37 -16.60
C PRO A 227 -2.96 4.58 -16.42
N GLY A 228 -2.41 4.59 -15.21
CA GLY A 228 -1.43 3.58 -14.79
C GLY A 228 -2.11 2.24 -14.53
N THR A 229 -1.32 1.18 -14.41
CA THR A 229 -1.78 -0.16 -14.04
C THR A 229 -1.43 -0.47 -12.59
N VAL A 230 -2.14 -1.40 -11.97
CA VAL A 230 -1.80 -1.88 -10.63
C VAL A 230 -0.42 -2.53 -10.58
N ASP A 231 0.03 -3.15 -11.67
CA ASP A 231 1.36 -3.76 -11.77
C ASP A 231 2.48 -2.72 -11.83
N GLU A 232 2.25 -1.56 -12.49
CA GLU A 232 3.20 -0.46 -12.49
C GLU A 232 3.37 0.11 -11.06
N VAL A 233 2.25 0.26 -10.32
CA VAL A 233 2.29 0.69 -8.91
C VAL A 233 3.00 -0.36 -8.05
N ALA A 234 2.67 -1.64 -8.21
CA ALA A 234 3.30 -2.72 -7.46
C ALA A 234 4.81 -2.77 -7.70
N ALA A 235 5.27 -2.54 -8.94
CA ALA A 235 6.70 -2.50 -9.27
C ALA A 235 7.45 -1.45 -8.44
N LEU A 236 6.91 -0.23 -8.38
CA LEU A 236 7.48 0.86 -7.57
C LEU A 236 7.43 0.53 -6.07
N CYS A 237 6.29 0.04 -5.58
CA CYS A 237 6.12 -0.33 -4.17
C CYS A 237 7.14 -1.38 -3.72
N LEU A 238 7.37 -2.42 -4.53
CA LEU A 238 8.35 -3.45 -4.20
C LEU A 238 9.79 -2.90 -4.14
N TRP A 239 10.15 -1.99 -5.05
CA TRP A 239 11.46 -1.33 -4.96
C TRP A 239 11.57 -0.52 -3.66
N ILE A 240 10.56 0.28 -3.30
CA ILE A 240 10.57 1.11 -2.09
C ILE A 240 10.73 0.26 -0.82
N VAL A 241 10.11 -0.91 -0.74
CA VAL A 241 10.21 -1.79 0.46
C VAL A 241 11.39 -2.76 0.39
N SER A 242 12.21 -2.72 -0.67
CA SER A 242 13.41 -3.53 -0.79
C SER A 242 14.61 -2.90 -0.08
N GLN A 243 15.72 -3.64 0.01
CA GLN A 243 16.98 -3.12 0.51
C GLN A 243 17.63 -2.10 -0.45
N GLU A 244 17.26 -2.12 -1.73
CA GLU A 244 17.78 -1.20 -2.75
C GLU A 244 17.38 0.26 -2.48
N ALA A 245 16.26 0.47 -1.78
CA ALA A 245 15.75 1.80 -1.41
C ALA A 245 16.18 2.25 0.02
N SER A 246 17.25 1.68 0.58
CA SER A 246 17.66 1.89 1.98
C SER A 246 17.99 3.33 2.37
N PHE A 247 18.28 4.20 1.40
CA PHE A 247 18.56 5.62 1.64
C PHE A 247 17.34 6.53 1.43
N ASN A 248 16.13 5.95 1.31
CA ASN A 248 14.89 6.68 1.11
C ASN A 248 14.00 6.53 2.34
N THR A 249 13.75 7.63 3.06
CA THR A 249 12.77 7.71 4.14
C THR A 249 12.08 9.07 4.15
N GLY A 250 10.80 9.11 4.54
CA GLY A 250 9.98 10.32 4.49
C GLY A 250 9.63 10.79 3.07
N ALA A 251 9.96 10.02 2.05
CA ALA A 251 9.70 10.36 0.65
C ALA A 251 8.27 9.99 0.23
N ILE A 252 7.72 10.80 -0.68
CA ILE A 252 6.47 10.52 -1.37
C ILE A 252 6.77 10.36 -2.86
N PHE A 253 6.69 9.13 -3.34
CA PHE A 253 6.97 8.78 -4.73
C PHE A 253 5.72 8.93 -5.59
N ASP A 254 5.80 9.76 -6.61
CA ASP A 254 4.71 9.91 -7.56
C ASP A 254 4.70 8.79 -8.59
N ILE A 255 3.50 8.31 -8.91
CA ILE A 255 3.25 7.43 -10.04
C ILE A 255 1.96 7.91 -10.72
N SER A 256 2.07 8.98 -11.50
CA SER A 256 0.94 9.77 -11.99
C SER A 256 0.94 9.98 -13.51
N GLY A 257 1.91 9.38 -14.23
CA GLY A 257 2.05 9.60 -15.67
C GLY A 257 2.41 11.05 -16.03
N GLY A 258 3.13 11.74 -15.12
CA GLY A 258 3.57 13.13 -15.27
C GLY A 258 2.55 14.17 -14.78
N ARG A 259 1.42 13.76 -14.16
CA ARG A 259 0.41 14.70 -13.67
C ARG A 259 0.89 15.47 -12.44
N ALA A 260 1.46 14.80 -11.46
CA ALA A 260 2.06 15.43 -10.28
C ALA A 260 3.58 15.52 -10.45
N THR A 261 4.17 16.67 -10.12
CA THR A 261 5.61 16.96 -10.38
C THR A 261 6.36 17.48 -9.15
N TYR A 262 5.77 17.46 -7.94
CA TYR A 262 6.41 17.96 -6.72
C TYR A 262 6.16 17.01 -5.54
#